data_aa9c4201a14e5c6ba0be02fe768a98b1
#
_entry.id   aa9c4201a14e5c6ba0be02fe768a98b1
#
_cell.length_a   1.000
_cell.length_b   1.000
_cell.length_c   1.000
_cell.angle_alpha   90.00
_cell.angle_beta   90.00
_cell.angle_gamma   90.00
#
_symmetry.space_group_name_H-M   'P 1'
#
loop_
_entity.id
_entity.type
_entity.pdbx_description
1 polymer ?
#
loop_
_entity_poly.entity_id
_entity_poly.type
_entity_poly.pdbx_seq_one_letter_code
_entity_poly.pdbx_strand_id
1 'polypeptide(L)'
;SHGANCLRNVDAVDMTFACIGAVDALENACLFVGQNPEKKAIIVASDLAKYNLGSTGEYTQGAGAVALVVSIAPSIISLGSDIGVATKGERDFFKPRRTHTKAALLVEAAALLGQELTIEDAEAKVTTASGFWGGNRMLRSYVEEPVFDGQYSNFAYVSRISEALENFGTKIKINPALDWDKVVMHLPYAFQGRRMLVNFYLDWMSANGKWEDVVAIMGSEKPTDKAAAKEWVRAFSKSDYYREYVAKALAPAERASSLIGNMYTASIFMGLLSTLCDAADKGEAIAGKTIGFMGYGSGSKAKVFQGTVEAGWSKVGQLDLFNALEKRSAVDFKTYELWHNERLTAPLSPAKSGFTFTGLRTEENQEYFRDYTFTA
;
A
#
# COMPACT_ATOMS: atom_id res chain seq x y z
N SER A 1 16.34 -28.57 -2.55
CA SER A 1 16.56 -27.12 -2.70
C SER A 1 16.51 -26.69 -4.17
N HIS A 2 15.33 -26.78 -4.83
CA HIS A 2 15.22 -26.44 -6.25
C HIS A 2 15.36 -24.94 -6.51
N GLY A 3 15.20 -24.06 -5.52
CA GLY A 3 15.26 -22.62 -5.71
C GLY A 3 16.64 -21.97 -5.54
N ALA A 4 17.48 -22.48 -4.65
CA ALA A 4 18.70 -21.80 -4.25
C ALA A 4 19.75 -21.66 -5.38
N ASN A 5 19.78 -22.58 -6.34
CA ASN A 5 20.75 -22.51 -7.46
C ASN A 5 20.25 -21.65 -8.62
N CYS A 6 18.93 -21.50 -8.80
CA CYS A 6 18.36 -20.67 -9.87
C CYS A 6 18.55 -19.16 -9.62
N LEU A 7 18.68 -18.75 -8.36
CA LEU A 7 18.78 -17.34 -7.97
C LEU A 7 20.20 -16.87 -7.63
N ARG A 8 21.22 -17.72 -7.81
CA ARG A 8 22.60 -17.41 -7.42
C ARG A 8 23.17 -16.16 -8.09
N ASN A 9 22.75 -15.85 -9.29
CA ASN A 9 23.23 -14.73 -10.09
C ASN A 9 22.14 -13.68 -10.32
N VAL A 10 21.15 -13.62 -9.45
CA VAL A 10 20.11 -12.57 -9.48
C VAL A 10 20.65 -11.36 -8.72
N ASP A 11 20.61 -10.21 -9.37
CA ASP A 11 20.83 -8.93 -8.71
C ASP A 11 19.53 -8.53 -8.00
N ALA A 12 19.59 -8.36 -6.68
CA ALA A 12 18.43 -8.07 -5.86
C ALA A 12 18.66 -6.82 -5.01
N VAL A 13 17.67 -5.93 -4.96
CA VAL A 13 17.73 -4.69 -4.21
C VAL A 13 16.40 -4.43 -3.49
N ASP A 14 16.46 -3.97 -2.25
CA ASP A 14 15.30 -3.51 -1.50
C ASP A 14 15.05 -2.02 -1.81
N MET A 15 13.80 -1.70 -2.16
CA MET A 15 13.36 -0.34 -2.43
C MET A 15 12.23 0.04 -1.48
N THR A 16 12.43 1.11 -0.73
CA THR A 16 11.45 1.58 0.26
C THR A 16 11.13 3.04 0.07
N PHE A 17 9.85 3.36 -0.11
CA PHE A 17 9.27 4.68 0.02
C PHE A 17 7.80 4.53 0.40
N ALA A 18 7.54 4.20 1.68
CA ALA A 18 6.19 3.94 2.17
C ALA A 18 5.33 3.14 1.15
N CYS A 19 4.10 3.57 0.88
CA CYS A 19 3.18 2.81 0.01
C CYS A 19 3.50 2.90 -1.49
N ILE A 20 4.50 3.67 -1.93
CA ILE A 20 4.82 3.85 -3.37
C ILE A 20 6.12 3.16 -3.78
N GLY A 21 6.86 2.55 -2.87
CA GLY A 21 8.16 1.93 -3.15
C GLY A 21 8.15 0.93 -4.31
N ALA A 22 7.10 0.12 -4.43
CA ALA A 22 6.97 -0.82 -5.53
C ALA A 22 6.65 -0.16 -6.89
N VAL A 23 6.05 1.05 -6.90
CA VAL A 23 5.89 1.84 -8.14
C VAL A 23 7.24 2.40 -8.59
N ASP A 24 8.09 2.82 -7.63
CA ASP A 24 9.47 3.20 -7.93
C ASP A 24 10.26 2.02 -8.48
N ALA A 25 10.11 0.83 -7.89
CA ALA A 25 10.71 -0.40 -8.38
C ALA A 25 10.22 -0.75 -9.80
N LEU A 26 8.93 -0.53 -10.11
CA LEU A 26 8.37 -0.75 -11.44
C LEU A 26 9.02 0.17 -12.49
N GLU A 27 9.15 1.46 -12.20
CA GLU A 27 9.81 2.40 -13.11
C GLU A 27 11.26 1.98 -13.37
N ASN A 28 12.03 1.66 -12.31
CA ASN A 28 13.41 1.19 -12.45
C ASN A 28 13.50 -0.12 -13.24
N ALA A 29 12.57 -1.06 -13.01
CA ALA A 29 12.53 -2.31 -13.76
C ALA A 29 12.20 -2.09 -15.24
N CYS A 30 11.28 -1.17 -15.57
CA CYS A 30 10.99 -0.80 -16.96
C CYS A 30 12.23 -0.19 -17.66
N LEU A 31 12.96 0.70 -16.99
CA LEU A 31 14.21 1.27 -17.50
C LEU A 31 15.27 0.17 -17.71
N PHE A 32 15.41 -0.73 -16.73
CA PHE A 32 16.38 -1.84 -16.83
C PHE A 32 16.09 -2.76 -18.01
N VAL A 33 14.85 -3.23 -18.18
CA VAL A 33 14.49 -4.12 -19.29
C VAL A 33 14.50 -3.38 -20.63
N GLY A 34 14.21 -2.08 -20.65
CA GLY A 34 14.35 -1.23 -21.85
C GLY A 34 15.77 -1.14 -22.36
N GLN A 35 16.76 -1.15 -21.47
CA GLN A 35 18.19 -1.20 -21.82
C GLN A 35 18.72 -2.63 -22.06
N ASN A 36 18.01 -3.65 -21.57
CA ASN A 36 18.41 -5.06 -21.67
C ASN A 36 17.22 -5.90 -22.13
N PRO A 37 16.85 -5.87 -23.44
CA PRO A 37 15.63 -6.47 -23.95
C PRO A 37 15.51 -7.99 -23.73
N GLU A 38 16.63 -8.69 -23.61
CA GLU A 38 16.71 -10.13 -23.34
C GLU A 38 16.47 -10.50 -21.88
N LYS A 39 16.52 -9.52 -20.99
CA LYS A 39 16.36 -9.74 -19.55
C LYS A 39 14.93 -9.51 -19.09
N LYS A 40 14.66 -9.99 -17.87
CA LYS A 40 13.40 -9.76 -17.15
C LYS A 40 13.74 -9.25 -15.76
N ALA A 41 12.86 -8.43 -15.20
CA ALA A 41 12.91 -8.06 -13.80
C ALA A 41 11.67 -8.62 -13.09
N ILE A 42 11.84 -8.97 -11.81
CA ILE A 42 10.74 -9.38 -10.93
C ILE A 42 10.64 -8.35 -9.83
N ILE A 43 9.45 -7.80 -9.65
CA ILE A 43 9.12 -6.91 -8.53
C ILE A 43 8.27 -7.72 -7.55
N VAL A 44 8.67 -7.74 -6.30
CA VAL A 44 7.88 -8.33 -5.21
C VAL A 44 7.48 -7.21 -4.28
N ALA A 45 6.18 -6.89 -4.25
CA ALA A 45 5.57 -5.99 -3.31
C ALA A 45 4.91 -6.83 -2.21
N SER A 46 5.43 -6.77 -0.98
CA SER A 46 4.91 -7.57 0.14
C SER A 46 4.93 -6.72 1.40
N ASP A 47 3.80 -6.61 2.05
CA ASP A 47 3.69 -5.77 3.25
C ASP A 47 2.57 -6.22 4.19
N LEU A 48 2.68 -5.77 5.43
CA LEU A 48 1.72 -5.95 6.52
C LEU A 48 1.40 -4.60 7.14
N ALA A 49 0.14 -4.18 7.04
CA ALA A 49 -0.35 -2.99 7.73
C ALA A 49 -0.91 -3.39 9.10
N LYS A 50 -0.25 -2.96 10.17
CA LYS A 50 -0.64 -3.18 11.56
C LYS A 50 -0.87 -1.82 12.23
N TYR A 51 -1.94 -1.71 13.02
CA TYR A 51 -2.32 -0.51 13.76
C TYR A 51 -2.64 -0.87 15.21
N ASN A 52 -2.65 0.11 16.11
CA ASN A 52 -3.05 -0.13 17.50
C ASN A 52 -4.51 -0.59 17.57
N LEU A 53 -4.80 -1.55 18.45
CA LEU A 53 -6.16 -1.98 18.76
C LEU A 53 -7.00 -0.80 19.25
N GLY A 54 -8.24 -0.72 18.80
CA GLY A 54 -9.16 0.38 19.10
C GLY A 54 -8.86 1.70 18.37
N SER A 55 -7.80 1.76 17.55
CA SER A 55 -7.49 2.94 16.74
C SER A 55 -8.38 3.05 15.50
N THR A 56 -8.47 4.26 14.93
CA THR A 56 -9.21 4.49 13.68
C THR A 56 -8.58 3.81 12.47
N GLY A 57 -7.35 3.31 12.57
CA GLY A 57 -6.67 2.55 11.53
C GLY A 57 -6.94 1.05 11.60
N GLU A 58 -7.30 0.49 12.75
CA GLU A 58 -7.38 -0.95 12.98
C GLU A 58 -8.21 -1.69 11.94
N TYR A 59 -9.40 -1.21 11.62
CA TYR A 59 -10.29 -1.86 10.64
C TYR A 59 -9.78 -1.79 9.19
N THR A 60 -8.71 -1.03 8.93
CA THR A 60 -8.08 -0.93 7.61
C THR A 60 -6.86 -1.85 7.47
N GLN A 61 -6.49 -2.59 8.52
CA GLN A 61 -5.35 -3.50 8.50
C GLN A 61 -5.48 -4.54 7.39
N GLY A 62 -4.34 -4.94 6.86
CA GLY A 62 -4.28 -5.96 5.84
C GLY A 62 -2.86 -6.49 5.66
N ALA A 63 -2.75 -7.61 4.98
CA ALA A 63 -1.48 -8.22 4.61
C ALA A 63 -1.61 -8.84 3.22
N GLY A 64 -0.56 -8.76 2.43
CA GLY A 64 -0.54 -9.37 1.13
C GLY A 64 0.77 -9.16 0.38
N ALA A 65 0.92 -9.94 -0.68
CA ALA A 65 2.03 -9.84 -1.59
C ALA A 65 1.56 -9.94 -3.04
N VAL A 66 2.19 -9.16 -3.92
CA VAL A 66 2.00 -9.23 -5.37
C VAL A 66 3.35 -9.30 -6.03
N ALA A 67 3.54 -10.23 -6.94
CA ALA A 67 4.74 -10.33 -7.77
C ALA A 67 4.40 -9.98 -9.22
N LEU A 68 5.26 -9.20 -9.85
CA LEU A 68 5.15 -8.74 -11.23
C LEU A 68 6.39 -9.13 -12.00
N VAL A 69 6.23 -9.69 -13.19
CA VAL A 69 7.32 -9.89 -14.14
C VAL A 69 7.29 -8.78 -15.18
N VAL A 70 8.37 -8.02 -15.25
CA VAL A 70 8.57 -6.93 -16.21
C VAL A 70 9.46 -7.41 -17.35
N SER A 71 9.05 -7.16 -18.58
CA SER A 71 9.78 -7.51 -19.80
C SER A 71 9.46 -6.53 -20.91
N ILE A 72 10.31 -6.50 -21.96
CA ILE A 72 10.12 -5.63 -23.13
C ILE A 72 8.87 -5.97 -23.95
N ALA A 73 8.42 -7.21 -23.88
CA ALA A 73 7.21 -7.68 -24.57
C ALA A 73 6.19 -8.20 -23.54
N PRO A 74 5.45 -7.31 -22.88
CA PRO A 74 4.47 -7.69 -21.87
C PRO A 74 3.26 -8.36 -22.52
N SER A 75 2.65 -9.34 -21.83
CA SER A 75 1.46 -10.04 -22.32
C SER A 75 0.18 -9.61 -21.59
N ILE A 76 0.27 -8.92 -20.47
CA ILE A 76 -0.87 -8.57 -19.61
C ILE A 76 -1.19 -7.09 -19.73
N ILE A 77 -0.20 -6.22 -19.55
CA ILE A 77 -0.34 -4.78 -19.66
C ILE A 77 0.97 -4.17 -20.16
N SER A 78 0.90 -3.30 -21.14
CA SER A 78 2.01 -2.45 -21.57
C SER A 78 1.89 -1.07 -20.92
N LEU A 79 2.98 -0.58 -20.36
CA LEU A 79 3.01 0.71 -19.68
C LEU A 79 3.53 1.80 -20.62
N GLY A 80 2.89 2.98 -20.57
CA GLY A 80 3.40 4.17 -21.22
C GLY A 80 4.68 4.68 -20.55
N SER A 81 5.50 5.42 -21.29
CA SER A 81 6.74 6.04 -20.81
C SER A 81 6.51 7.27 -19.95
N ASP A 82 5.35 7.92 -20.09
CA ASP A 82 5.05 9.16 -19.39
C ASP A 82 4.58 8.89 -17.97
N ILE A 83 5.26 9.49 -17.00
CA ILE A 83 4.95 9.40 -15.58
C ILE A 83 4.88 10.81 -15.00
N GLY A 84 3.73 11.18 -14.44
CA GLY A 84 3.59 12.39 -13.63
C GLY A 84 4.10 12.13 -12.22
N VAL A 85 4.87 13.06 -11.66
CA VAL A 85 5.49 12.91 -10.33
C VAL A 85 5.29 14.17 -9.52
N ALA A 86 4.95 14.01 -8.25
CA ALA A 86 4.98 15.09 -7.27
C ALA A 86 5.56 14.56 -5.95
N THR A 87 6.45 15.36 -5.33
CA THR A 87 7.09 15.01 -4.06
C THR A 87 7.17 16.23 -3.16
N LYS A 88 6.82 16.06 -1.89
CA LYS A 88 6.95 17.09 -0.86
C LYS A 88 7.15 16.44 0.50
N GLY A 89 8.02 16.99 1.35
CA GLY A 89 8.20 16.51 2.71
C GLY A 89 6.95 16.75 3.56
N GLU A 90 6.28 15.68 4.00
CA GLU A 90 5.09 15.72 4.85
C GLU A 90 5.23 14.72 6.01
N ARG A 91 4.58 15.02 7.13
CA ARG A 91 4.55 14.13 8.31
C ARG A 91 3.16 13.54 8.50
N ASP A 92 2.60 13.06 7.40
CA ASP A 92 1.23 12.56 7.32
C ASP A 92 1.04 11.17 7.92
N PHE A 93 2.08 10.32 7.84
CA PHE A 93 2.06 8.95 8.34
C PHE A 93 3.50 8.44 8.47
N PHE A 94 3.91 7.95 9.63
CA PHE A 94 5.28 7.46 9.83
C PHE A 94 5.36 6.45 10.98
N LYS A 95 6.36 5.57 10.93
CA LYS A 95 6.70 4.64 12.01
C LYS A 95 7.86 5.24 12.81
N PRO A 96 7.62 5.71 14.05
CA PRO A 96 8.63 6.43 14.81
C PRO A 96 9.73 5.49 15.29
N ARG A 97 10.96 5.95 15.15
CA ARG A 97 12.09 5.37 15.86
C ARG A 97 12.20 6.01 17.24
N ARG A 98 11.98 5.22 18.28
CA ARG A 98 12.11 5.67 19.66
C ARG A 98 13.50 5.37 20.19
N THR A 99 14.03 6.29 20.96
CA THR A 99 15.35 6.14 21.58
C THR A 99 15.19 6.42 23.07
N HIS A 100 15.61 5.48 23.89
CA HIS A 100 15.57 5.56 25.33
C HIS A 100 16.97 5.41 25.89
N THR A 101 17.33 6.13 26.96
CA THR A 101 18.51 5.76 27.71
C THR A 101 18.18 4.55 28.61
N LYS A 102 19.10 3.62 28.74
CA LYS A 102 18.91 2.47 29.64
C LYS A 102 18.73 2.93 31.09
N ALA A 103 19.37 4.02 31.47
CA ALA A 103 19.18 4.62 32.80
C ALA A 103 17.72 5.08 33.01
N ALA A 104 17.11 5.77 32.04
CA ALA A 104 15.71 6.16 32.15
C ALA A 104 14.77 4.95 32.24
N LEU A 105 15.01 3.92 31.46
CA LEU A 105 14.23 2.67 31.56
C LEU A 105 14.39 1.99 32.92
N LEU A 106 15.59 2.04 33.51
CA LEU A 106 15.83 1.46 34.84
C LEU A 106 15.08 2.27 35.93
N VAL A 107 15.02 3.58 35.82
CA VAL A 107 14.21 4.43 36.71
C VAL A 107 12.74 4.09 36.63
N GLU A 108 12.19 3.98 35.41
CA GLU A 108 10.78 3.60 35.21
C GLU A 108 10.49 2.21 35.76
N ALA A 109 11.40 1.24 35.53
CA ALA A 109 11.26 -0.11 36.07
C ALA A 109 11.29 -0.14 37.61
N ALA A 110 12.18 0.63 38.25
CA ALA A 110 12.24 0.77 39.69
C ALA A 110 10.94 1.36 40.25
N ALA A 111 10.40 2.39 39.61
CA ALA A 111 9.13 3.01 40.01
C ALA A 111 7.95 2.03 39.95
N LEU A 112 7.89 1.16 38.92
CA LEU A 112 6.89 0.09 38.81
C LEU A 112 6.97 -0.92 39.97
N LEU A 113 8.16 -1.09 40.56
CA LEU A 113 8.39 -1.97 41.73
C LEU A 113 8.26 -1.24 43.07
N GLY A 114 7.81 0.05 43.03
CA GLY A 114 7.71 0.89 44.24
C GLY A 114 9.05 1.30 44.84
N GLN A 115 10.12 1.28 44.05
CA GLN A 115 11.47 1.68 44.46
C GLN A 115 11.79 3.09 43.87
N GLU A 116 12.41 3.93 44.70
CA GLU A 116 12.97 5.19 44.26
C GLU A 116 14.39 5.00 43.73
N LEU A 117 14.65 5.47 42.52
CA LEU A 117 15.95 5.47 41.87
C LEU A 117 16.15 6.76 41.11
N THR A 118 17.23 7.47 41.39
CA THR A 118 17.57 8.68 40.64
C THR A 118 18.17 8.35 39.29
N ILE A 119 18.13 9.30 38.35
CA ILE A 119 18.71 9.08 37.01
C ILE A 119 20.25 8.97 37.12
N GLU A 120 20.89 9.66 38.05
CA GLU A 120 22.32 9.65 38.32
C GLU A 120 22.75 8.27 38.83
N ASP A 121 22.01 7.71 39.81
CA ASP A 121 22.29 6.37 40.33
C ASP A 121 22.05 5.29 39.27
N ALA A 122 21.01 5.44 38.46
CA ALA A 122 20.73 4.55 37.34
C ALA A 122 21.85 4.59 36.29
N GLU A 123 22.37 5.77 35.93
CA GLU A 123 23.51 5.90 35.02
C GLU A 123 24.76 5.25 35.56
N ALA A 124 25.08 5.42 36.86
CA ALA A 124 26.21 4.77 37.52
C ALA A 124 26.09 3.25 37.44
N LYS A 125 24.88 2.71 37.72
CA LYS A 125 24.60 1.27 37.64
C LYS A 125 24.74 0.72 36.22
N VAL A 126 24.16 1.38 35.23
CA VAL A 126 24.22 0.98 33.81
C VAL A 126 25.66 1.02 33.28
N THR A 127 26.48 1.98 33.73
CA THR A 127 27.87 2.13 33.29
C THR A 127 28.74 0.94 33.73
N THR A 128 28.45 0.36 34.89
CA THR A 128 29.21 -0.77 35.48
C THR A 128 28.58 -2.13 35.20
N ALA A 129 27.38 -2.15 34.57
CA ALA A 129 26.65 -3.38 34.32
C ALA A 129 27.25 -4.19 33.15
N SER A 130 26.90 -5.47 33.08
CA SER A 130 27.17 -6.38 31.97
C SER A 130 25.88 -6.83 31.29
N GLY A 131 26.01 -7.59 30.22
CA GLY A 131 24.88 -8.12 29.45
C GLY A 131 24.01 -7.01 28.85
N PHE A 132 22.69 -7.18 28.88
CA PHE A 132 21.74 -6.21 28.31
C PHE A 132 21.94 -4.78 28.82
N TRP A 133 22.19 -4.61 30.10
CA TRP A 133 22.35 -3.28 30.72
C TRP A 133 23.69 -2.61 30.41
N GLY A 134 24.73 -3.39 30.18
CA GLY A 134 26.06 -2.88 29.85
C GLY A 134 26.22 -2.42 28.40
N GLY A 135 27.42 -1.98 28.04
CA GLY A 135 27.77 -1.59 26.68
C GLY A 135 27.06 -0.30 26.22
N ASN A 136 26.27 -0.39 25.18
CA ASN A 136 25.58 0.79 24.61
C ASN A 136 24.56 1.38 25.58
N ARG A 137 24.70 2.67 25.94
CA ARG A 137 23.83 3.38 26.87
C ARG A 137 22.42 3.63 26.32
N MET A 138 22.23 3.52 25.00
CA MET A 138 20.97 3.84 24.31
C MET A 138 20.29 2.56 23.84
N LEU A 139 19.00 2.44 24.09
CA LEU A 139 18.12 1.45 23.48
C LEU A 139 17.33 2.17 22.37
N ARG A 140 17.33 1.57 21.19
CA ARG A 140 16.54 2.03 20.05
C ARG A 140 15.47 0.99 19.77
N SER A 141 14.20 1.40 19.80
CA SER A 141 13.08 0.56 19.47
C SER A 141 12.38 1.09 18.23
N TYR A 142 11.88 0.16 17.44
CA TYR A 142 10.96 0.44 16.33
C TYR A 142 9.58 0.00 16.78
N VAL A 143 8.57 0.79 16.43
CA VAL A 143 7.17 0.49 16.67
C VAL A 143 6.55 0.17 15.32
N GLU A 144 5.90 -0.97 15.20
CA GLU A 144 5.25 -1.38 13.96
C GLU A 144 4.02 -0.54 13.66
N GLU A 145 3.33 -0.12 14.71
CA GLU A 145 2.15 0.72 14.60
C GLU A 145 2.55 2.15 14.21
N PRO A 146 1.96 2.71 13.16
CA PRO A 146 2.27 4.05 12.70
C PRO A 146 1.64 5.13 13.58
N VAL A 147 2.26 6.31 13.54
CA VAL A 147 1.65 7.56 14.02
C VAL A 147 1.11 8.31 12.80
N PHE A 148 -0.14 8.74 12.84
CA PHE A 148 -0.75 9.50 11.77
C PHE A 148 -1.95 10.33 12.25
N ASP A 149 -2.20 11.45 11.55
CA ASP A 149 -3.45 12.20 11.61
C ASP A 149 -4.25 11.88 10.34
N GLY A 150 -5.41 11.26 10.49
CA GLY A 150 -6.21 10.80 9.36
C GLY A 150 -6.70 11.93 8.44
N GLN A 151 -6.98 13.13 8.98
CA GLN A 151 -7.41 14.27 8.16
C GLN A 151 -6.23 14.87 7.40
N TYR A 152 -5.11 15.06 8.06
CA TYR A 152 -3.89 15.55 7.44
C TYR A 152 -3.34 14.57 6.39
N SER A 153 -3.36 13.28 6.69
CA SER A 153 -2.97 12.23 5.75
C SER A 153 -3.83 12.25 4.48
N ASN A 154 -5.15 12.40 4.62
CA ASN A 154 -6.05 12.56 3.49
C ASN A 154 -5.74 13.82 2.66
N PHE A 155 -5.45 14.95 3.31
CA PHE A 155 -5.05 16.18 2.63
C PHE A 155 -3.75 15.99 1.85
N ALA A 156 -2.72 15.40 2.47
CA ALA A 156 -1.44 15.13 1.83
C ALA A 156 -1.61 14.20 0.61
N TYR A 157 -2.42 13.15 0.74
CA TYR A 157 -2.75 12.23 -0.35
C TYR A 157 -3.37 12.96 -1.54
N VAL A 158 -4.47 13.71 -1.32
CA VAL A 158 -5.16 14.44 -2.40
C VAL A 158 -4.24 15.44 -3.07
N SER A 159 -3.52 16.24 -2.28
CA SER A 159 -2.62 17.28 -2.81
C SER A 159 -1.52 16.68 -3.69
N ARG A 160 -0.88 15.58 -3.23
CA ARG A 160 0.19 14.95 -4.01
C ARG A 160 -0.32 14.32 -5.30
N ILE A 161 -1.46 13.66 -5.27
CA ILE A 161 -2.07 13.08 -6.48
C ILE A 161 -2.49 14.19 -7.44
N SER A 162 -3.08 15.30 -6.96
CA SER A 162 -3.43 16.44 -7.80
C SER A 162 -2.22 16.97 -8.54
N GLU A 163 -1.13 17.28 -7.82
CA GLU A 163 0.10 17.78 -8.42
C GLU A 163 0.74 16.77 -9.41
N ALA A 164 0.69 15.48 -9.10
CA ALA A 164 1.19 14.46 -10.02
C ALA A 164 0.32 14.32 -11.27
N LEU A 165 -1.01 14.49 -11.17
CA LEU A 165 -1.93 14.56 -12.32
C LEU A 165 -1.65 15.78 -13.19
N GLU A 166 -1.44 16.94 -12.58
CA GLU A 166 -1.05 18.15 -13.30
C GLU A 166 0.26 17.94 -14.07
N ASN A 167 1.28 17.38 -13.39
CA ASN A 167 2.56 17.06 -14.05
C ASN A 167 2.40 16.03 -15.17
N PHE A 168 1.55 15.02 -15.00
CA PHE A 168 1.22 14.05 -16.04
C PHE A 168 0.56 14.72 -17.25
N GLY A 169 -0.40 15.62 -17.02
CA GLY A 169 -1.10 16.39 -18.05
C GLY A 169 -0.18 17.32 -18.87
N THR A 170 1.01 17.69 -18.36
CA THR A 170 2.00 18.43 -19.17
C THR A 170 2.71 17.54 -20.20
N LYS A 171 2.72 16.23 -19.99
CA LYS A 171 3.42 15.26 -20.83
C LYS A 171 2.49 14.60 -21.85
N ILE A 172 1.26 14.34 -21.48
CA ILE A 172 0.27 13.69 -22.32
C ILE A 172 -1.08 14.40 -22.20
N LYS A 173 -1.70 14.70 -23.34
CA LYS A 173 -3.03 15.30 -23.37
C LYS A 173 -4.09 14.21 -23.26
N ILE A 174 -4.62 14.03 -22.07
CA ILE A 174 -5.72 13.12 -21.79
C ILE A 174 -6.75 13.77 -20.87
N ASN A 175 -7.96 13.25 -20.92
CA ASN A 175 -8.97 13.43 -19.89
C ASN A 175 -9.17 12.11 -19.16
N PRO A 176 -8.60 11.92 -17.96
CA PRO A 176 -8.68 10.66 -17.25
C PRO A 176 -10.11 10.15 -17.02
N ALA A 177 -11.09 11.05 -16.88
CA ALA A 177 -12.50 10.66 -16.72
C ALA A 177 -13.11 10.00 -17.97
N LEU A 178 -12.58 10.31 -19.16
CA LEU A 178 -13.11 9.84 -20.44
C LEU A 178 -12.18 8.82 -21.12
N ASP A 179 -10.87 8.99 -20.96
CA ASP A 179 -9.85 8.24 -21.70
C ASP A 179 -9.35 7.01 -20.95
N TRP A 180 -9.55 6.96 -19.62
CA TRP A 180 -9.24 5.78 -18.84
C TRP A 180 -10.48 4.89 -18.66
N ASP A 181 -10.44 3.69 -19.18
CA ASP A 181 -11.51 2.70 -19.01
C ASP A 181 -11.58 2.17 -17.59
N LYS A 182 -10.43 2.05 -16.92
CA LYS A 182 -10.29 1.61 -15.52
C LYS A 182 -9.32 2.53 -14.77
N VAL A 183 -9.54 2.66 -13.48
CA VAL A 183 -8.72 3.48 -12.57
C VAL A 183 -8.24 2.61 -11.41
N VAL A 184 -6.95 2.56 -11.23
CA VAL A 184 -6.30 1.87 -10.11
C VAL A 184 -5.60 2.90 -9.24
N MET A 185 -6.01 2.98 -7.97
CA MET A 185 -5.43 3.90 -7.00
C MET A 185 -4.76 3.13 -5.88
N HIS A 186 -3.76 3.75 -5.23
CA HIS A 186 -3.36 3.28 -3.92
C HIS A 186 -4.53 3.42 -2.95
N LEU A 187 -4.95 2.33 -2.33
CA LEU A 187 -6.10 2.27 -1.43
C LEU A 187 -5.64 1.91 -0.01
N PRO A 188 -5.41 2.90 0.87
CA PRO A 188 -5.16 2.62 2.29
C PRO A 188 -6.39 2.02 2.98
N TYR A 189 -7.58 2.22 2.44
CA TYR A 189 -8.82 1.48 2.72
C TYR A 189 -9.72 1.51 1.48
N ALA A 190 -10.63 0.53 1.38
CA ALA A 190 -11.35 0.23 0.14
C ALA A 190 -12.04 1.45 -0.51
N PHE A 191 -12.70 2.29 0.28
CA PHE A 191 -13.49 3.40 -0.26
C PHE A 191 -12.74 4.74 -0.35
N GLN A 192 -11.44 4.76 -0.08
CA GLN A 192 -10.61 5.96 -0.18
C GLN A 192 -10.65 6.53 -1.59
N GLY A 193 -10.48 5.68 -2.61
CA GLY A 193 -10.45 6.08 -4.00
C GLY A 193 -11.71 6.86 -4.41
N ARG A 194 -12.90 6.31 -4.18
CA ARG A 194 -14.17 6.95 -4.59
C ARG A 194 -14.46 8.25 -3.87
N ARG A 195 -13.96 8.43 -2.65
CA ARG A 195 -14.12 9.70 -1.89
C ARG A 195 -13.26 10.82 -2.46
N MET A 196 -12.14 10.49 -3.06
CA MET A 196 -11.20 11.46 -3.64
C MET A 196 -11.45 11.67 -5.12
N LEU A 197 -11.72 10.59 -5.84
CA LEU A 197 -11.91 10.61 -7.29
C LEU A 197 -13.06 11.54 -7.72
N VAL A 198 -14.08 11.75 -6.87
CA VAL A 198 -15.20 12.65 -7.20
C VAL A 198 -14.73 14.08 -7.46
N ASN A 199 -13.77 14.59 -6.72
CA ASN A 199 -13.23 15.94 -6.95
C ASN A 199 -12.43 15.99 -8.26
N PHE A 200 -11.53 15.04 -8.47
CA PHE A 200 -10.79 14.93 -9.73
C PHE A 200 -11.73 14.77 -10.93
N TYR A 201 -12.78 13.96 -10.79
CA TYR A 201 -13.78 13.78 -11.82
C TYR A 201 -14.47 15.09 -12.20
N LEU A 202 -14.91 15.87 -11.20
CA LEU A 202 -15.54 17.18 -11.42
C LEU A 202 -14.57 18.17 -12.07
N ASP A 203 -13.30 18.20 -11.63
CA ASP A 203 -12.26 19.04 -12.22
C ASP A 203 -12.00 18.65 -13.69
N TRP A 204 -11.95 17.36 -14.00
CA TRP A 204 -11.80 16.88 -15.39
C TRP A 204 -13.01 17.22 -16.26
N MET A 205 -14.22 17.10 -15.76
CA MET A 205 -15.43 17.47 -16.47
C MET A 205 -15.44 18.98 -16.79
N SER A 206 -15.05 19.80 -15.81
CA SER A 206 -14.94 21.25 -15.99
C SER A 206 -13.87 21.61 -17.02
N ALA A 207 -12.68 21.04 -16.92
CA ALA A 207 -11.56 21.32 -17.81
C ALA A 207 -11.82 20.92 -19.28
N ASN A 208 -12.77 20.01 -19.52
CA ASN A 208 -13.08 19.48 -20.86
C ASN A 208 -14.44 19.93 -21.40
N GLY A 209 -14.99 21.03 -20.87
CA GLY A 209 -16.23 21.60 -21.35
C GLY A 209 -17.48 20.74 -21.13
N LYS A 210 -17.43 19.84 -20.14
CA LYS A 210 -18.52 18.94 -19.74
C LYS A 210 -19.25 19.38 -18.47
N TRP A 211 -19.01 20.62 -18.05
CA TRP A 211 -19.61 21.14 -16.81
C TRP A 211 -21.13 21.25 -16.88
N GLU A 212 -21.67 21.60 -18.07
CA GLU A 212 -23.12 21.68 -18.29
C GLU A 212 -23.82 20.32 -18.03
N ASP A 213 -23.17 19.21 -18.39
CA ASP A 213 -23.70 17.87 -18.11
C ASP A 213 -23.80 17.64 -16.59
N VAL A 214 -22.81 18.10 -15.83
CA VAL A 214 -22.79 18.01 -14.35
C VAL A 214 -23.90 18.87 -13.75
N VAL A 215 -24.07 20.11 -14.23
CA VAL A 215 -25.12 21.02 -13.79
C VAL A 215 -26.53 20.45 -14.09
N ALA A 216 -26.71 19.87 -15.28
CA ALA A 216 -27.96 19.22 -15.66
C ALA A 216 -28.33 18.06 -14.73
N ILE A 217 -27.33 17.25 -14.32
CA ILE A 217 -27.53 16.13 -13.36
C ILE A 217 -27.90 16.66 -11.98
N MET A 218 -27.26 17.74 -11.53
CA MET A 218 -27.46 18.29 -10.18
C MET A 218 -28.64 19.25 -10.08
N GLY A 219 -29.16 19.77 -11.21
CA GLY A 219 -30.18 20.80 -11.25
C GLY A 219 -29.73 22.16 -10.70
N SER A 220 -28.45 22.36 -10.42
CA SER A 220 -27.87 23.59 -9.89
C SER A 220 -26.38 23.67 -10.10
N GLU A 221 -25.85 24.88 -10.18
CA GLU A 221 -24.42 25.17 -10.14
C GLU A 221 -23.81 24.79 -8.77
N LYS A 222 -22.51 24.51 -8.78
CA LYS A 222 -21.77 24.28 -7.54
C LYS A 222 -21.71 25.58 -6.73
N PRO A 223 -22.18 25.59 -5.48
CA PRO A 223 -22.16 26.78 -4.63
C PRO A 223 -20.75 27.30 -4.37
N THR A 224 -20.63 28.61 -4.18
CA THR A 224 -19.35 29.26 -3.81
C THR A 224 -19.06 29.14 -2.30
N ASP A 225 -20.09 29.02 -1.47
CA ASP A 225 -19.92 28.75 -0.04
C ASP A 225 -19.30 27.37 0.18
N LYS A 226 -18.26 27.32 1.02
CA LYS A 226 -17.46 26.09 1.24
C LYS A 226 -18.24 24.91 1.81
N ALA A 227 -19.18 25.20 2.74
CA ALA A 227 -19.99 24.15 3.36
C ALA A 227 -21.04 23.63 2.38
N ALA A 228 -21.75 24.52 1.69
CA ALA A 228 -22.71 24.17 0.66
C ALA A 228 -22.05 23.45 -0.52
N ALA A 229 -20.87 23.86 -0.95
CA ALA A 229 -20.09 23.19 -2.00
C ALA A 229 -19.72 21.76 -1.61
N LYS A 230 -19.35 21.52 -0.35
CA LYS A 230 -19.05 20.17 0.16
C LYS A 230 -20.29 19.27 0.13
N GLU A 231 -21.45 19.77 0.53
CA GLU A 231 -22.69 19.00 0.46
C GLU A 231 -23.15 18.76 -0.98
N TRP A 232 -22.94 19.73 -1.87
CA TRP A 232 -23.21 19.59 -3.30
C TRP A 232 -22.34 18.48 -3.93
N VAL A 233 -21.01 18.45 -3.66
CA VAL A 233 -20.10 17.39 -4.11
C VAL A 233 -20.51 16.03 -3.54
N ARG A 234 -20.95 15.99 -2.26
CA ARG A 234 -21.48 14.80 -1.64
C ARG A 234 -22.77 14.30 -2.32
N ALA A 235 -23.65 15.21 -2.72
CA ALA A 235 -24.87 14.86 -3.47
C ALA A 235 -24.49 14.33 -4.86
N PHE A 236 -23.60 14.99 -5.59
CA PHE A 236 -23.08 14.50 -6.88
C PHE A 236 -22.48 13.10 -6.78
N SER A 237 -21.68 12.83 -5.73
CA SER A 237 -21.10 11.51 -5.51
C SER A 237 -22.11 10.38 -5.32
N LYS A 238 -23.38 10.72 -5.08
CA LYS A 238 -24.51 9.80 -4.92
C LYS A 238 -25.40 9.73 -6.17
N SER A 239 -25.19 10.58 -7.16
CA SER A 239 -25.94 10.52 -8.41
C SER A 239 -25.69 9.19 -9.12
N ASP A 240 -26.68 8.71 -9.86
CA ASP A 240 -26.53 7.47 -10.64
C ASP A 240 -25.44 7.63 -11.69
N TYR A 241 -25.32 8.78 -12.30
CA TYR A 241 -24.29 9.09 -13.27
C TYR A 241 -22.85 8.86 -12.73
N TYR A 242 -22.54 9.41 -11.54
CA TYR A 242 -21.21 9.22 -10.96
C TYR A 242 -21.02 7.78 -10.41
N ARG A 243 -22.08 7.19 -9.87
CA ARG A 243 -22.04 5.79 -9.40
C ARG A 243 -21.79 4.80 -10.52
N GLU A 244 -22.37 5.00 -11.70
CA GLU A 244 -22.11 4.19 -12.88
C GLU A 244 -20.64 4.30 -13.32
N TYR A 245 -20.10 5.51 -13.33
CA TYR A 245 -18.67 5.71 -13.59
C TYR A 245 -17.80 4.95 -12.59
N VAL A 246 -18.07 5.10 -11.28
CA VAL A 246 -17.32 4.38 -10.23
C VAL A 246 -17.46 2.87 -10.39
N ALA A 247 -18.66 2.36 -10.64
CA ALA A 247 -18.91 0.92 -10.80
C ALA A 247 -18.12 0.33 -11.98
N LYS A 248 -17.99 1.09 -13.08
CA LYS A 248 -17.25 0.68 -14.26
C LYS A 248 -15.75 0.85 -14.11
N ALA A 249 -15.30 2.01 -13.63
CA ALA A 249 -13.90 2.39 -13.70
C ALA A 249 -13.08 2.02 -12.45
N LEU A 250 -13.62 2.25 -11.24
CA LEU A 250 -12.87 2.14 -9.98
C LEU A 250 -13.23 0.91 -9.13
N ALA A 251 -14.51 0.55 -9.04
CA ALA A 251 -14.98 -0.52 -8.16
C ALA A 251 -14.29 -1.88 -8.42
N PRO A 252 -13.91 -2.24 -9.66
CA PRO A 252 -13.12 -3.44 -9.89
C PRO A 252 -11.80 -3.48 -9.11
N ALA A 253 -11.10 -2.35 -8.98
CA ALA A 253 -9.87 -2.25 -8.21
C ALA A 253 -10.10 -2.30 -6.69
N GLU A 254 -11.24 -1.79 -6.21
CA GLU A 254 -11.60 -1.78 -4.79
C GLU A 254 -12.02 -3.15 -4.25
N ARG A 255 -12.47 -4.07 -5.10
CA ARG A 255 -13.04 -5.37 -4.70
C ARG A 255 -12.08 -6.18 -3.83
N ALA A 256 -10.84 -6.39 -4.25
CA ALA A 256 -9.86 -7.10 -3.44
C ALA A 256 -9.46 -6.31 -2.17
N SER A 257 -9.25 -5.00 -2.29
CA SER A 257 -8.91 -4.15 -1.14
C SER A 257 -9.99 -4.18 -0.05
N SER A 258 -11.28 -4.29 -0.41
CA SER A 258 -12.37 -4.42 0.55
C SER A 258 -12.35 -5.73 1.32
N LEU A 259 -11.71 -6.76 0.78
CA LEU A 259 -11.59 -8.10 1.38
C LEU A 259 -10.28 -8.30 2.13
N ILE A 260 -9.22 -7.56 1.78
CA ILE A 260 -7.87 -7.77 2.31
C ILE A 260 -7.47 -6.65 3.29
N GLY A 261 -7.84 -5.40 3.00
CA GLY A 261 -7.37 -4.22 3.71
C GLY A 261 -6.12 -3.60 3.07
N ASN A 262 -5.41 -2.78 3.84
CA ASN A 262 -4.20 -2.10 3.39
C ASN A 262 -3.01 -3.07 3.30
N MET A 263 -2.29 -3.03 2.20
CA MET A 263 -1.06 -3.78 1.97
C MET A 263 0.10 -2.83 1.63
N TYR A 264 0.02 -1.57 2.06
CA TYR A 264 0.97 -0.50 1.75
C TYR A 264 1.37 -0.52 0.26
N THR A 265 2.63 -0.80 -0.04
CA THR A 265 3.15 -0.75 -1.41
C THR A 265 2.55 -1.79 -2.37
N ALA A 266 2.01 -2.90 -1.85
CA ALA A 266 1.34 -3.91 -2.66
C ALA A 266 -0.10 -3.51 -3.07
N SER A 267 -0.73 -2.54 -2.38
CA SER A 267 -2.14 -2.21 -2.57
C SER A 267 -2.48 -1.80 -4.01
N ILE A 268 -1.64 -1.02 -4.68
CA ILE A 268 -1.91 -0.57 -6.05
C ILE A 268 -1.85 -1.75 -7.05
N PHE A 269 -0.91 -2.68 -6.89
CA PHE A 269 -0.80 -3.84 -7.77
C PHE A 269 -1.86 -4.91 -7.45
N MET A 270 -2.30 -5.00 -6.19
CA MET A 270 -3.49 -5.79 -5.86
C MET A 270 -4.75 -5.18 -6.48
N GLY A 271 -4.86 -3.86 -6.57
CA GLY A 271 -5.92 -3.18 -7.28
C GLY A 271 -5.91 -3.50 -8.80
N LEU A 272 -4.73 -3.56 -9.41
CA LEU A 272 -4.60 -4.03 -10.80
C LEU A 272 -5.04 -5.49 -10.94
N LEU A 273 -4.52 -6.39 -10.09
CA LEU A 273 -4.89 -7.80 -10.09
C LEU A 273 -6.40 -7.99 -9.90
N SER A 274 -6.98 -7.25 -8.95
CA SER A 274 -8.42 -7.22 -8.69
C SER A 274 -9.22 -6.82 -9.93
N THR A 275 -8.78 -5.77 -10.64
CA THR A 275 -9.44 -5.28 -11.85
C THR A 275 -9.44 -6.34 -12.96
N LEU A 276 -8.31 -7.00 -13.17
CA LEU A 276 -8.19 -8.05 -14.19
C LEU A 276 -9.00 -9.29 -13.82
N CYS A 277 -8.98 -9.74 -12.58
CA CYS A 277 -9.77 -10.87 -12.11
C CYS A 277 -11.28 -10.57 -12.14
N ASP A 278 -11.69 -9.37 -11.76
CA ASP A 278 -13.10 -8.94 -11.81
C ASP A 278 -13.64 -8.92 -13.25
N ALA A 279 -12.83 -8.44 -14.20
CA ALA A 279 -13.17 -8.49 -15.62
C ALA A 279 -13.29 -9.94 -16.14
N ALA A 280 -12.39 -10.84 -15.72
CA ALA A 280 -12.45 -12.26 -16.09
C ALA A 280 -13.70 -12.93 -15.52
N ASP A 281 -14.03 -12.70 -14.24
CA ASP A 281 -15.23 -13.24 -13.58
C ASP A 281 -16.52 -12.80 -14.30
N LYS A 282 -16.54 -11.56 -14.80
CA LYS A 282 -17.69 -10.98 -15.50
C LYS A 282 -17.74 -11.28 -17.00
N GLY A 283 -16.71 -11.91 -17.56
CA GLY A 283 -16.55 -12.08 -19.00
C GLY A 283 -16.41 -10.75 -19.76
N GLU A 284 -15.92 -9.70 -19.10
CA GLU A 284 -15.71 -8.39 -19.71
C GLU A 284 -14.46 -8.41 -20.61
N ALA A 285 -14.60 -8.02 -21.87
CA ALA A 285 -13.47 -7.90 -22.79
C ALA A 285 -12.75 -6.56 -22.55
N ILE A 286 -11.55 -6.61 -21.96
CA ILE A 286 -10.77 -5.42 -21.63
C ILE A 286 -9.46 -5.29 -22.40
N ALA A 287 -9.15 -6.19 -23.32
CA ALA A 287 -8.00 -6.07 -24.21
C ALA A 287 -8.08 -4.76 -25.02
N GLY A 288 -6.98 -4.02 -25.10
CA GLY A 288 -6.90 -2.70 -25.73
C GLY A 288 -7.43 -1.53 -24.87
N LYS A 289 -8.00 -1.83 -23.68
CA LYS A 289 -8.49 -0.80 -22.75
C LYS A 289 -7.35 -0.15 -22.00
N THR A 290 -7.53 1.14 -21.67
CA THR A 290 -6.56 1.94 -20.92
C THR A 290 -6.85 1.89 -19.42
N ILE A 291 -5.84 1.58 -18.63
CA ILE A 291 -5.86 1.66 -17.18
C ILE A 291 -4.99 2.82 -16.72
N GLY A 292 -5.58 3.75 -15.96
CA GLY A 292 -4.84 4.80 -15.27
C GLY A 292 -4.46 4.39 -13.86
N PHE A 293 -3.27 4.77 -13.44
CA PHE A 293 -2.71 4.46 -12.12
C PHE A 293 -2.41 5.72 -11.35
N MET A 294 -2.81 5.76 -10.08
CA MET A 294 -2.52 6.84 -9.15
C MET A 294 -1.88 6.25 -7.88
N GLY A 295 -0.55 6.21 -7.86
CA GLY A 295 0.24 5.76 -6.72
C GLY A 295 0.49 6.88 -5.73
N TYR A 296 0.46 6.56 -4.45
CA TYR A 296 0.80 7.48 -3.35
C TYR A 296 1.60 6.75 -2.28
N GLY A 297 2.56 7.45 -1.70
CA GLY A 297 3.30 7.03 -0.50
C GLY A 297 3.49 8.21 0.42
N SER A 298 3.19 7.99 1.71
CA SER A 298 3.36 9.00 2.77
C SER A 298 4.80 9.47 2.90
N GLY A 299 4.98 10.73 3.34
CA GLY A 299 6.30 11.31 3.49
C GLY A 299 6.65 12.51 2.60
N SER A 300 6.13 12.79 1.41
CA SER A 300 5.07 12.20 0.61
C SER A 300 5.47 12.24 -0.88
N LYS A 301 5.06 11.26 -1.64
CA LYS A 301 5.26 11.19 -3.10
C LYS A 301 4.03 10.59 -3.78
N ALA A 302 3.68 11.11 -4.96
CA ALA A 302 2.70 10.51 -5.85
C ALA A 302 3.27 10.31 -7.24
N LYS A 303 2.79 9.27 -7.92
CA LYS A 303 3.06 9.00 -9.33
C LYS A 303 1.76 8.66 -10.05
N VAL A 304 1.60 9.26 -11.23
CA VAL A 304 0.48 9.01 -12.13
C VAL A 304 1.03 8.52 -13.46
N PHE A 305 0.50 7.42 -13.93
CA PHE A 305 0.89 6.80 -15.21
C PHE A 305 -0.28 5.99 -15.78
N GLN A 306 -0.13 5.47 -16.97
CA GLN A 306 -1.15 4.64 -17.61
C GLN A 306 -0.54 3.45 -18.34
N GLY A 307 -1.39 2.48 -18.64
CA GLY A 307 -1.02 1.32 -19.45
C GLY A 307 -2.20 0.82 -20.27
N THR A 308 -1.90 0.07 -21.33
CA THR A 308 -2.87 -0.59 -22.19
C THR A 308 -2.92 -2.07 -21.89
N VAL A 309 -4.11 -2.62 -21.72
CA VAL A 309 -4.31 -4.05 -21.46
C VAL A 309 -4.03 -4.85 -22.73
N GLU A 310 -3.12 -5.80 -22.64
CA GLU A 310 -2.69 -6.65 -23.75
C GLU A 310 -3.60 -7.86 -23.94
N ALA A 311 -3.54 -8.49 -25.10
CA ALA A 311 -4.40 -9.63 -25.45
C ALA A 311 -4.27 -10.84 -24.51
N GLY A 312 -3.13 -11.00 -23.86
CA GLY A 312 -2.86 -12.10 -22.92
C GLY A 312 -3.37 -11.90 -21.49
N TRP A 313 -4.05 -10.78 -21.19
CA TRP A 313 -4.51 -10.40 -19.86
C TRP A 313 -5.38 -11.48 -19.17
N SER A 314 -6.17 -12.21 -19.92
CA SER A 314 -7.10 -13.21 -19.38
C SER A 314 -6.40 -14.37 -18.64
N LYS A 315 -5.09 -14.56 -18.86
CA LYS A 315 -4.28 -15.53 -18.09
C LYS A 315 -4.29 -15.23 -16.59
N VAL A 316 -4.49 -13.97 -16.20
CA VAL A 316 -4.59 -13.54 -14.80
C VAL A 316 -5.85 -14.09 -14.13
N GLY A 317 -6.94 -14.29 -14.86
CA GLY A 317 -8.17 -14.90 -14.32
C GLY A 317 -7.96 -16.31 -13.77
N GLN A 318 -6.92 -17.03 -14.23
CA GLN A 318 -6.58 -18.37 -13.72
C GLN A 318 -6.04 -18.34 -12.28
N LEU A 319 -5.69 -17.16 -11.74
CA LEU A 319 -5.22 -17.02 -10.36
C LEU A 319 -6.33 -17.18 -9.30
N ASP A 320 -7.61 -17.19 -9.74
CA ASP A 320 -8.79 -17.47 -8.90
C ASP A 320 -8.80 -16.67 -7.59
N LEU A 321 -8.41 -15.38 -7.67
CA LEU A 321 -8.19 -14.50 -6.54
C LEU A 321 -9.36 -14.45 -5.55
N PHE A 322 -10.57 -14.24 -6.06
CA PHE A 322 -11.73 -14.01 -5.20
C PHE A 322 -12.20 -15.30 -4.52
N ASN A 323 -12.16 -16.42 -5.21
CA ASN A 323 -12.47 -17.71 -4.60
C ASN A 323 -11.42 -18.10 -3.53
N ALA A 324 -10.15 -17.77 -3.75
CA ALA A 324 -9.11 -17.94 -2.72
C ALA A 324 -9.40 -17.08 -1.49
N LEU A 325 -9.85 -15.83 -1.67
CA LEU A 325 -10.22 -14.93 -0.58
C LEU A 325 -11.47 -15.39 0.19
N GLU A 326 -12.44 -16.01 -0.49
CA GLU A 326 -13.64 -16.59 0.15
C GLU A 326 -13.31 -17.80 1.01
N LYS A 327 -12.28 -18.56 0.67
CA LYS A 327 -11.84 -19.74 1.43
C LYS A 327 -11.04 -19.42 2.69
N ARG A 328 -10.88 -18.15 3.06
CA ARG A 328 -10.18 -17.76 4.28
C ARG A 328 -10.94 -18.25 5.53
N SER A 329 -10.19 -18.69 6.53
CA SER A 329 -10.76 -19.07 7.82
C SER A 329 -11.05 -17.83 8.66
N ALA A 330 -12.26 -17.72 9.18
CA ALA A 330 -12.60 -16.71 10.17
C ALA A 330 -11.99 -17.09 11.54
N VAL A 331 -11.57 -16.09 12.28
CA VAL A 331 -11.12 -16.22 13.66
C VAL A 331 -12.00 -15.39 14.58
N ASP A 332 -12.15 -15.83 15.84
CA ASP A 332 -12.81 -15.03 16.86
C ASP A 332 -11.93 -13.86 17.31
N PHE A 333 -12.57 -12.87 17.93
CA PHE A 333 -11.89 -11.64 18.35
C PHE A 333 -10.78 -11.90 19.37
N LYS A 334 -10.97 -12.85 20.29
CA LYS A 334 -9.96 -13.19 21.30
C LYS A 334 -8.69 -13.76 20.66
N THR A 335 -8.84 -14.65 19.69
CA THR A 335 -7.72 -15.20 18.92
C THR A 335 -6.99 -14.11 18.14
N TYR A 336 -7.73 -13.21 17.48
CA TYR A 336 -7.19 -12.06 16.79
C TYR A 336 -6.40 -11.14 17.74
N GLU A 337 -6.96 -10.81 18.90
CA GLU A 337 -6.34 -9.95 19.92
C GLU A 337 -5.05 -10.58 20.47
N LEU A 338 -5.03 -11.90 20.72
CA LEU A 338 -3.84 -12.61 21.15
C LEU A 338 -2.72 -12.56 20.10
N TRP A 339 -3.03 -12.73 18.84
CA TRP A 339 -2.06 -12.60 17.76
C TRP A 339 -1.58 -11.17 17.58
N HIS A 340 -2.51 -10.22 17.59
CA HIS A 340 -2.16 -8.81 17.46
C HIS A 340 -1.18 -8.35 18.55
N ASN A 341 -1.36 -8.84 19.77
CA ASN A 341 -0.49 -8.56 20.93
C ASN A 341 0.70 -9.53 21.06
N GLU A 342 0.97 -10.33 20.03
CA GLU A 342 2.09 -11.31 20.01
C GLU A 342 2.07 -12.35 21.15
N ARG A 343 0.92 -12.56 21.77
CA ARG A 343 0.71 -13.56 22.81
C ARG A 343 0.42 -14.96 22.26
N LEU A 344 0.02 -15.03 20.98
CA LEU A 344 -0.13 -16.24 20.20
C LEU A 344 0.74 -16.14 18.97
N THR A 345 1.74 -17.01 18.85
CA THR A 345 2.72 -17.00 17.75
C THR A 345 2.53 -18.16 16.78
N ALA A 346 1.79 -19.20 17.19
CA ALA A 346 1.54 -20.34 16.33
C ALA A 346 0.59 -19.98 15.19
N PRO A 347 0.88 -20.37 13.94
CA PRO A 347 -0.03 -20.15 12.81
C PRO A 347 -1.28 -21.01 12.98
N LEU A 348 -2.46 -20.49 12.57
CA LEU A 348 -3.73 -21.26 12.54
C LEU A 348 -3.65 -22.46 11.60
N SER A 349 -2.98 -22.28 10.48
CA SER A 349 -2.77 -23.31 9.49
C SER A 349 -1.29 -23.35 9.16
N PRO A 350 -0.58 -24.41 9.55
CA PRO A 350 0.80 -24.62 9.14
C PRO A 350 0.92 -24.60 7.62
N ALA A 351 2.01 -24.01 7.11
CA ALA A 351 2.30 -24.04 5.68
C ALA A 351 2.43 -25.48 5.21
N LYS A 352 1.69 -25.84 4.15
CA LYS A 352 1.74 -27.19 3.58
C LYS A 352 2.92 -27.37 2.62
N SER A 353 3.40 -26.27 2.07
CA SER A 353 4.55 -26.22 1.15
C SER A 353 5.22 -24.84 1.21
N GLY A 354 6.45 -24.75 0.75
CA GLY A 354 7.20 -23.51 0.71
C GLY A 354 8.11 -23.31 1.92
N PHE A 355 8.56 -22.06 2.12
CA PHE A 355 9.42 -21.70 3.24
C PHE A 355 8.58 -21.41 4.47
N THR A 356 8.90 -22.07 5.57
CA THR A 356 8.28 -21.86 6.89
C THR A 356 9.33 -21.31 7.84
N PHE A 357 9.03 -20.22 8.53
CA PHE A 357 9.85 -19.68 9.59
C PHE A 357 9.87 -20.68 10.78
N THR A 358 11.05 -21.05 11.22
CA THR A 358 11.24 -22.07 12.27
C THR A 358 11.74 -21.50 13.60
N GLY A 359 12.29 -20.29 13.59
CA GLY A 359 12.74 -19.63 14.81
C GLY A 359 13.79 -18.57 14.59
N LEU A 360 14.19 -17.95 15.70
CA LEU A 360 15.34 -17.06 15.78
C LEU A 360 16.50 -17.80 16.44
N ARG A 361 17.71 -17.62 15.91
CA ARG A 361 18.92 -18.14 16.55
C ARG A 361 19.22 -17.36 17.83
N THR A 362 19.79 -18.07 18.78
CA THR A 362 20.20 -17.53 20.09
C THR A 362 21.70 -17.67 20.33
N GLU A 363 22.43 -18.32 19.43
CA GLU A 363 23.87 -18.53 19.52
C GLU A 363 24.61 -17.21 19.41
N GLU A 364 25.72 -17.09 20.13
CA GLU A 364 26.61 -15.91 20.06
C GLU A 364 27.02 -15.61 18.62
N ASN A 365 26.95 -14.36 18.22
CA ASN A 365 27.21 -13.85 16.87
C ASN A 365 26.22 -14.29 15.78
N GLN A 366 25.13 -14.98 16.13
CA GLN A 366 24.03 -15.34 15.23
C GLN A 366 22.66 -14.99 15.81
N GLU A 367 22.62 -14.26 16.92
CA GLU A 367 21.40 -13.86 17.58
C GLU A 367 20.46 -13.14 16.63
N TYR A 368 19.19 -13.51 16.72
CA TYR A 368 18.10 -12.97 15.89
C TYR A 368 18.16 -13.31 14.41
N PHE A 369 19.09 -14.17 13.94
CA PHE A 369 19.01 -14.72 12.59
C PHE A 369 17.75 -15.58 12.47
N ARG A 370 17.03 -15.39 11.36
CA ARG A 370 15.80 -16.11 11.08
C ARG A 370 16.11 -17.40 10.33
N ASP A 371 15.70 -18.52 10.88
CA ASP A 371 15.77 -19.81 10.22
C ASP A 371 14.47 -20.16 9.53
N TYR A 372 14.60 -20.77 8.35
CA TYR A 372 13.48 -21.22 7.54
C TYR A 372 13.72 -22.64 7.07
N THR A 373 12.67 -23.47 7.11
CA THR A 373 12.64 -24.79 6.46
C THR A 373 11.83 -24.70 5.18
N PHE A 374 12.27 -25.42 4.15
CA PHE A 374 11.51 -25.59 2.92
C PHE A 374 10.83 -26.95 2.92
N THR A 375 9.51 -26.94 2.76
CA THR A 375 8.70 -28.14 2.53
C THR A 375 8.29 -28.14 1.07
N ALA A 376 8.56 -29.24 0.37
CA ALA A 376 8.28 -29.39 -1.07
C ALA A 376 6.79 -29.56 -1.37
#